data_e08a046b819789a9a6cf55176f1a0067
#
_entry.id   e08a046b819789a9a6cf55176f1a0067
#
_cell.length_a   1.000
_cell.length_b   1.000
_cell.length_c   1.000
_cell.angle_alpha   90.00
_cell.angle_beta   90.00
_cell.angle_gamma   90.00
#
_symmetry.space_group_name_H-M   'P 1'
#
loop_
_entity.id
_entity.type
_entity.pdbx_description
1 polymer ?
#
loop_
_entity_poly.entity_id
_entity_poly.type
_entity_poly.pdbx_seq_one_letter_code
_entity_poly.pdbx_strand_id
1 'polypeptide(L)'
;KTKNNNYFTRFSIKAILQNPVYMIADEDAYNFFIQNDTDLFSEKNAFDNKHGIMAYNRTDQEKGRATKYLPASEWIVSVGKHPGLVLGKVWVQIQESLERNKSKSFRKPRSNEALLTGLLFCSCGERMYPKMSKRKTADGKVIYTYVCKMKERSQRSVCNSKNANGNTLDMAVIEQIKM
;
A
#
# COMPACT_ATOMS: atom_id res chain seq x y z
N LYS A 1 18.88 -12.40 3.48
CA LYS A 1 19.58 -11.46 4.36
C LYS A 1 20.36 -10.43 3.54
N THR A 2 20.61 -9.26 4.08
CA THR A 2 21.44 -8.22 3.45
C THR A 2 22.92 -8.59 3.48
N LYS A 3 23.77 -7.84 2.76
CA LYS A 3 25.24 -8.00 2.79
C LYS A 3 25.81 -8.02 4.22
N ASN A 4 25.18 -7.29 5.15
CA ASN A 4 25.59 -7.22 6.56
C ASN A 4 24.85 -8.25 7.45
N ASN A 5 24.36 -9.34 6.87
CA ASN A 5 23.63 -10.44 7.54
C ASN A 5 22.33 -10.05 8.27
N ASN A 6 21.83 -8.83 8.09
CA ASN A 6 20.55 -8.37 8.64
C ASN A 6 19.36 -8.87 7.80
N TYR A 7 18.18 -8.94 8.41
CA TYR A 7 16.94 -9.21 7.67
C TYR A 7 16.53 -7.98 6.85
N PHE A 8 15.96 -8.23 5.67
CA PHE A 8 15.34 -7.16 4.89
C PHE A 8 14.13 -6.59 5.64
N THR A 9 14.08 -5.26 5.71
CA THR A 9 12.89 -4.57 6.21
C THR A 9 11.83 -4.49 5.11
N ARG A 10 10.55 -4.26 5.47
CA ARG A 10 9.49 -4.01 4.50
C ARG A 10 9.79 -2.83 3.56
N PHE A 11 10.50 -1.82 4.05
CA PHE A 11 10.90 -0.66 3.26
C PHE A 11 11.97 -1.03 2.23
N SER A 12 12.97 -1.80 2.63
CA SER A 12 14.01 -2.31 1.72
C SER A 12 13.41 -3.21 0.64
N ILE A 13 12.50 -4.12 1.01
CA ILE A 13 11.80 -4.98 0.05
C ILE A 13 10.98 -4.14 -0.93
N LYS A 14 10.23 -3.17 -0.45
CA LYS A 14 9.45 -2.27 -1.32
C LYS A 14 10.35 -1.52 -2.30
N ALA A 15 11.48 -0.97 -1.84
CA ALA A 15 12.44 -0.26 -2.69
C ALA A 15 13.02 -1.17 -3.78
N ILE A 16 13.32 -2.44 -3.46
CA ILE A 16 13.79 -3.44 -4.44
C ILE A 16 12.69 -3.73 -5.47
N LEU A 17 11.46 -4.02 -5.02
CA LEU A 17 10.33 -4.34 -5.90
C LEU A 17 9.94 -3.18 -6.82
N GLN A 18 10.16 -1.94 -6.40
CA GLN A 18 9.90 -0.75 -7.20
C GLN A 18 11.06 -0.34 -8.11
N ASN A 19 12.18 -1.06 -8.05
CA ASN A 19 13.34 -0.70 -8.85
C ASN A 19 13.29 -1.38 -10.23
N PRO A 20 13.14 -0.63 -11.34
CA PRO A 20 13.07 -1.19 -12.68
C PRO A 20 14.39 -1.80 -13.16
N VAL A 21 15.51 -1.59 -12.45
CA VAL A 21 16.81 -2.19 -12.80
C VAL A 21 16.75 -3.72 -12.89
N TYR A 22 15.83 -4.36 -12.19
CA TYR A 22 15.66 -5.81 -12.22
C TYR A 22 14.73 -6.28 -13.33
N MET A 23 14.01 -5.38 -13.99
CA MET A 23 13.05 -5.70 -15.03
C MET A 23 13.76 -5.98 -16.35
N ILE A 24 13.34 -7.03 -17.05
CA ILE A 24 13.78 -7.32 -18.43
C ILE A 24 13.16 -6.28 -19.34
N ALA A 25 13.97 -5.78 -20.29
CA ALA A 25 13.53 -4.91 -21.36
C ALA A 25 12.78 -5.75 -22.42
N ASP A 26 11.53 -6.07 -22.14
CA ASP A 26 10.60 -6.77 -23.01
C ASP A 26 9.48 -5.85 -23.49
N GLU A 27 8.53 -6.38 -24.26
CA GLU A 27 7.41 -5.62 -24.80
C GLU A 27 6.48 -5.08 -23.69
N ASP A 28 6.27 -5.84 -22.62
CA ASP A 28 5.45 -5.41 -21.46
C ASP A 28 6.10 -4.21 -20.75
N ALA A 29 7.44 -4.24 -20.61
CA ALA A 29 8.20 -3.12 -20.05
C ALA A 29 8.08 -1.87 -20.94
N TYR A 30 8.22 -2.02 -22.25
CA TYR A 30 8.06 -0.91 -23.20
C TYR A 30 6.67 -0.29 -23.11
N ASN A 31 5.62 -1.12 -23.15
CA ASN A 31 4.24 -0.66 -23.07
C ASN A 31 3.93 0.04 -21.74
N PHE A 32 4.48 -0.45 -20.63
CA PHE A 32 4.35 0.22 -19.34
C PHE A 32 4.91 1.63 -19.35
N PHE A 33 6.08 1.85 -19.90
CA PHE A 33 6.68 3.18 -19.94
C PHE A 33 5.93 4.13 -20.87
N ILE A 34 5.48 3.65 -22.03
CA ILE A 34 4.64 4.45 -22.95
C ILE A 34 3.33 4.88 -22.28
N GLN A 35 2.64 3.96 -21.59
CA GLN A 35 1.38 4.25 -20.90
C GLN A 35 1.53 5.25 -19.75
N ASN A 36 2.73 5.38 -19.20
CA ASN A 36 3.02 6.31 -18.12
C ASN A 36 3.69 7.62 -18.59
N ASP A 37 3.73 7.88 -19.89
CA ASP A 37 4.39 9.07 -20.49
C ASP A 37 5.84 9.25 -20.02
N THR A 38 6.55 8.13 -19.85
CA THR A 38 7.95 8.13 -19.40
C THR A 38 8.86 8.59 -20.55
N ASP A 39 9.89 9.38 -20.25
CA ASP A 39 10.91 9.77 -21.22
C ASP A 39 11.80 8.56 -21.57
N LEU A 40 11.57 7.97 -22.75
CA LEU A 40 12.29 6.82 -23.27
C LEU A 40 13.45 7.25 -24.17
N PHE A 41 14.67 7.14 -23.66
CA PHE A 41 15.89 7.39 -24.45
C PHE A 41 16.18 6.27 -25.47
N SER A 42 15.79 5.02 -25.16
CA SER A 42 15.99 3.86 -26.04
C SER A 42 14.79 3.64 -26.95
N GLU A 43 15.04 3.39 -28.25
CA GLU A 43 14.01 2.99 -29.19
C GLU A 43 13.42 1.62 -28.86
N LYS A 44 12.23 1.31 -29.42
CA LYS A 44 11.52 0.04 -29.20
C LYS A 44 12.37 -1.19 -29.54
N ASN A 45 13.19 -1.11 -30.59
CA ASN A 45 14.07 -2.21 -31.04
C ASN A 45 15.19 -2.58 -30.04
N ALA A 46 15.50 -1.69 -29.09
CA ALA A 46 16.47 -1.95 -28.02
C ALA A 46 15.90 -2.85 -26.92
N PHE A 47 14.57 -3.03 -26.86
CA PHE A 47 13.92 -3.92 -25.90
C PHE A 47 14.04 -5.39 -26.37
N ASP A 48 15.14 -6.00 -26.05
CA ASP A 48 15.65 -7.26 -26.63
C ASP A 48 15.31 -8.53 -25.84
N ASN A 49 14.49 -8.43 -24.79
CA ASN A 49 14.11 -9.52 -23.89
C ASN A 49 15.27 -10.14 -23.07
N LYS A 50 16.39 -9.43 -22.94
CA LYS A 50 17.59 -9.94 -22.24
C LYS A 50 18.14 -8.94 -21.25
N HIS A 51 18.31 -7.69 -21.70
CA HIS A 51 18.92 -6.66 -20.88
C HIS A 51 17.92 -6.08 -19.88
N GLY A 52 18.43 -5.49 -18.81
CA GLY A 52 17.63 -4.83 -17.80
C GLY A 52 17.42 -3.35 -18.11
N ILE A 53 16.56 -2.73 -17.35
CA ILE A 53 16.19 -1.32 -17.49
C ILE A 53 17.06 -0.44 -16.59
N MET A 54 17.53 0.67 -17.13
CA MET A 54 18.13 1.77 -16.37
C MET A 54 17.12 2.91 -16.30
N ALA A 55 16.85 3.40 -15.10
CA ALA A 55 15.95 4.53 -14.89
C ALA A 55 16.62 5.59 -14.03
N TYR A 56 16.64 6.80 -14.52
CA TYR A 56 17.15 8.01 -13.87
C TYR A 56 15.99 8.89 -13.43
N ASN A 57 16.29 9.93 -12.66
CA ASN A 57 15.31 10.89 -12.11
C ASN A 57 14.16 10.23 -11.33
N ARG A 58 14.46 9.14 -10.60
CA ARG A 58 13.46 8.39 -9.84
C ARG A 58 13.15 9.00 -8.48
N THR A 59 14.01 9.86 -7.99
CA THR A 59 13.91 10.44 -6.66
C THR A 59 14.29 11.89 -6.66
N ASP A 60 13.57 12.68 -5.90
CA ASP A 60 13.92 14.04 -5.54
C ASP A 60 14.58 14.05 -4.15
N GLN A 61 15.79 14.63 -4.05
CA GLN A 61 16.60 14.67 -2.85
C GLN A 61 16.93 16.12 -2.50
N GLU A 62 16.05 16.78 -1.78
CA GLU A 62 16.38 18.06 -1.18
C GLU A 62 17.18 17.88 0.10
N LYS A 63 18.26 18.68 0.26
CA LYS A 63 19.12 18.66 1.47
C LYS A 63 18.28 18.93 2.72
N GLY A 64 18.33 18.00 3.68
CA GLY A 64 17.61 18.11 4.95
C GLY A 64 16.17 17.60 4.93
N ARG A 65 15.68 17.05 3.81
CA ARG A 65 14.34 16.43 3.69
C ARG A 65 14.43 14.94 3.38
N ALA A 66 13.35 14.23 3.66
CA ALA A 66 13.23 12.82 3.28
C ALA A 66 13.15 12.67 1.76
N THR A 67 13.85 11.69 1.19
CA THR A 67 13.82 11.36 -0.23
C THR A 67 12.38 11.14 -0.71
N LYS A 68 11.94 11.89 -1.71
CA LYS A 68 10.64 11.73 -2.36
C LYS A 68 10.82 10.89 -3.62
N TYR A 69 9.98 9.86 -3.79
CA TYR A 69 9.93 9.08 -5.03
C TYR A 69 9.05 9.80 -6.05
N LEU A 70 9.58 9.97 -7.26
CA LEU A 70 8.89 10.59 -8.38
C LEU A 70 8.05 9.56 -9.15
N PRO A 71 6.93 9.96 -9.78
CA PRO A 71 6.13 9.10 -10.63
C PRO A 71 6.91 8.69 -11.89
N ALA A 72 6.48 7.62 -12.55
CA ALA A 72 7.16 7.11 -13.75
C ALA A 72 7.18 8.10 -14.91
N SER A 73 6.23 9.01 -14.98
CA SER A 73 6.20 10.10 -15.98
C SER A 73 7.37 11.08 -15.92
N GLU A 74 8.05 11.15 -14.76
CA GLU A 74 9.23 12.00 -14.58
C GLU A 74 10.55 11.25 -14.74
N TRP A 75 10.50 9.93 -14.99
CA TRP A 75 11.71 9.13 -15.17
C TRP A 75 12.28 9.28 -16.56
N ILE A 76 13.60 9.19 -16.66
CA ILE A 76 14.33 9.03 -17.92
C ILE A 76 14.79 7.59 -17.98
N VAL A 77 14.36 6.84 -18.99
CA VAL A 77 14.56 5.38 -19.05
C VAL A 77 15.35 5.00 -20.29
N SER A 78 16.29 4.09 -20.12
CA SER A 78 17.03 3.44 -21.20
C SER A 78 17.22 1.96 -20.94
N VAL A 79 17.48 1.17 -21.99
CA VAL A 79 17.91 -0.23 -21.84
C VAL A 79 19.36 -0.24 -21.41
N GLY A 80 19.65 -0.95 -20.34
CA GLY A 80 20.99 -1.09 -19.75
C GLY A 80 21.80 -2.21 -20.42
N LYS A 81 23.07 -2.33 -20.00
CA LYS A 81 23.96 -3.43 -20.47
C LYS A 81 23.95 -4.64 -19.52
N HIS A 82 23.29 -4.54 -18.37
CA HIS A 82 23.18 -5.64 -17.41
C HIS A 82 22.01 -6.57 -17.78
N PRO A 83 22.05 -7.84 -17.38
CA PRO A 83 20.94 -8.76 -17.61
C PRO A 83 19.74 -8.36 -16.75
N GLY A 84 18.54 -8.39 -17.34
CA GLY A 84 17.28 -8.32 -16.58
C GLY A 84 17.01 -9.62 -15.84
N LEU A 85 16.29 -9.55 -14.74
CA LEU A 85 16.03 -10.71 -13.87
C LEU A 85 14.54 -11.07 -13.79
N VAL A 86 13.65 -10.10 -13.99
CA VAL A 86 12.21 -10.23 -13.80
C VAL A 86 11.50 -9.81 -15.08
N LEU A 87 10.59 -10.64 -15.58
CA LEU A 87 9.77 -10.31 -16.74
C LEU A 87 9.00 -9.00 -16.52
N GLY A 88 8.89 -8.17 -17.56
CA GLY A 88 8.17 -6.89 -17.52
C GLY A 88 6.76 -7.05 -17.00
N LYS A 89 6.00 -8.03 -17.51
CA LYS A 89 4.66 -8.38 -17.03
C LYS A 89 4.58 -8.59 -15.53
N VAL A 90 5.51 -9.36 -14.96
CA VAL A 90 5.54 -9.66 -13.52
C VAL A 90 5.85 -8.40 -12.73
N TRP A 91 6.83 -7.62 -13.18
CA TRP A 91 7.19 -6.37 -12.53
C TRP A 91 6.02 -5.37 -12.53
N VAL A 92 5.31 -5.21 -13.64
CA VAL A 92 4.12 -4.34 -13.76
C VAL A 92 3.02 -4.80 -12.80
N GLN A 93 2.70 -6.09 -12.73
CA GLN A 93 1.72 -6.63 -11.77
C GLN A 93 2.11 -6.34 -10.31
N ILE A 94 3.41 -6.35 -10.00
CA ILE A 94 3.90 -5.95 -8.67
C ILE A 94 3.61 -4.46 -8.41
N GLN A 95 3.86 -3.56 -9.40
CA GLN A 95 3.55 -2.14 -9.23
C GLN A 95 2.06 -1.90 -8.98
N GLU A 96 1.19 -2.53 -9.75
CA GLU A 96 -0.26 -2.45 -9.55
C GLU A 96 -0.69 -2.94 -8.15
N SER A 97 -0.08 -4.04 -7.69
CA SER A 97 -0.35 -4.59 -6.36
C SER A 97 0.12 -3.65 -5.25
N LEU A 98 1.28 -3.02 -5.41
CA LEU A 98 1.80 -2.02 -4.48
C LEU A 98 0.91 -0.77 -4.44
N GLU A 99 0.39 -0.33 -5.60
CA GLU A 99 -0.52 0.81 -5.66
C GLU A 99 -1.86 0.51 -4.98
N ARG A 100 -2.50 -0.63 -5.27
CA ARG A 100 -3.71 -1.11 -4.57
C ARG A 100 -3.51 -1.21 -3.06
N ASN A 101 -2.30 -1.53 -2.61
CA ASN A 101 -1.98 -1.65 -1.20
C ASN A 101 -1.68 -0.30 -0.52
N LYS A 102 -1.44 0.78 -1.25
CA LYS A 102 -1.26 2.13 -0.67
C LYS A 102 -2.47 2.57 0.16
N SER A 103 -3.67 2.25 -0.29
CA SER A 103 -4.90 2.59 0.42
C SER A 103 -5.15 1.73 1.67
N LYS A 104 -4.51 0.56 1.75
CA LYS A 104 -4.63 -0.36 2.88
C LYS A 104 -3.67 0.08 3.98
N SER A 105 -4.15 0.89 4.94
CA SER A 105 -3.38 1.27 6.12
C SER A 105 -3.08 0.04 6.97
N PHE A 106 -1.83 -0.44 6.91
CA PHE A 106 -1.36 -1.55 7.73
C PHE A 106 -0.94 -1.04 9.12
N ARG A 107 -1.90 -0.53 9.88
CA ARG A 107 -1.70 -0.30 11.31
C ARG A 107 -2.12 -1.56 12.05
N LYS A 108 -1.21 -2.16 12.82
CA LYS A 108 -1.62 -3.16 13.82
C LYS A 108 -2.72 -2.52 14.68
N PRO A 109 -3.85 -3.22 14.93
CA PRO A 109 -4.85 -2.74 15.86
C PRO A 109 -4.17 -2.43 17.20
N ARG A 110 -4.48 -1.28 17.78
CA ARG A 110 -3.94 -0.90 19.10
C ARG A 110 -4.57 -1.72 20.23
N SER A 111 -5.66 -2.39 19.94
CA SER A 111 -6.39 -3.26 20.87
C SER A 111 -6.74 -4.57 20.16
N ASN A 112 -6.54 -5.69 20.84
CA ASN A 112 -6.95 -7.01 20.38
C ASN A 112 -8.40 -7.35 20.79
N GLU A 113 -9.09 -6.45 21.49
CA GLU A 113 -10.43 -6.69 22.02
C GLU A 113 -11.54 -6.46 20.99
N ALA A 114 -11.30 -5.58 19.98
CA ALA A 114 -12.29 -5.24 18.96
C ALA A 114 -12.10 -6.12 17.71
N LEU A 115 -12.93 -7.13 17.57
CA LEU A 115 -12.85 -8.18 16.53
C LEU A 115 -12.89 -7.62 15.12
N LEU A 116 -13.83 -6.70 14.84
CA LEU A 116 -14.07 -6.16 13.50
C LEU A 116 -13.17 -4.97 13.14
N THR A 117 -12.04 -4.81 13.83
CA THR A 117 -11.08 -3.73 13.53
C THR A 117 -10.53 -3.85 12.12
N GLY A 118 -10.80 -2.84 11.28
CA GLY A 118 -10.36 -2.81 9.88
C GLY A 118 -11.29 -3.52 8.89
N LEU A 119 -12.31 -4.23 9.35
CA LEU A 119 -13.27 -4.96 8.53
C LEU A 119 -14.60 -4.19 8.37
N LEU A 120 -14.91 -3.29 9.29
CA LEU A 120 -16.20 -2.61 9.32
C LEU A 120 -16.18 -1.31 8.52
N PHE A 121 -17.20 -1.11 7.69
CA PHE A 121 -17.40 0.09 6.88
C PHE A 121 -18.70 0.79 7.26
N CYS A 122 -18.71 2.11 7.17
CA CYS A 122 -19.88 2.94 7.34
C CYS A 122 -20.71 2.98 6.05
N SER A 123 -21.98 3.33 6.14
CA SER A 123 -22.85 3.58 4.99
C SER A 123 -22.33 4.65 4.01
N CYS A 124 -21.44 5.55 4.46
CA CYS A 124 -20.74 6.51 3.61
C CYS A 124 -19.52 5.92 2.86
N GLY A 125 -19.26 4.62 2.95
CA GLY A 125 -18.12 3.93 2.32
C GLY A 125 -16.81 4.03 3.09
N GLU A 126 -16.69 4.85 4.12
CA GLU A 126 -15.44 5.03 4.87
C GLU A 126 -15.33 3.97 5.98
N ARG A 127 -14.10 3.61 6.33
CA ARG A 127 -13.82 2.63 7.39
C ARG A 127 -14.24 3.13 8.77
N MET A 128 -14.74 2.19 9.57
CA MET A 128 -14.98 2.41 10.99
C MET A 128 -13.81 1.87 11.82
N TYR A 129 -13.57 2.46 12.97
CA TYR A 129 -12.53 2.03 13.90
C TYR A 129 -13.07 2.02 15.33
N PRO A 130 -12.54 1.15 16.20
CA PRO A 130 -12.98 1.06 17.59
C PRO A 130 -12.44 2.25 18.37
N LYS A 131 -13.35 2.90 19.11
CA LYS A 131 -13.05 3.93 20.10
C LYS A 131 -13.29 3.35 21.47
N MET A 132 -12.20 3.12 22.22
CA MET A 132 -12.23 2.53 23.53
C MET A 132 -12.76 3.54 24.56
N SER A 133 -13.64 3.09 25.46
CA SER A 133 -14.07 3.84 26.63
C SER A 133 -13.11 3.59 27.79
N LYS A 134 -13.05 4.54 28.71
CA LYS A 134 -12.39 4.33 30.01
C LYS A 134 -13.22 3.43 30.94
N ARG A 135 -14.51 3.25 30.64
CA ARG A 135 -15.44 2.42 31.41
C ARG A 135 -15.27 0.96 31.03
N LYS A 136 -15.50 0.08 32.02
CA LYS A 136 -15.54 -1.36 31.83
C LYS A 136 -16.93 -1.88 32.14
N THR A 137 -17.28 -3.05 31.59
CA THR A 137 -18.49 -3.81 31.99
C THR A 137 -18.31 -4.36 33.39
N ALA A 138 -19.41 -4.87 34.00
CA ALA A 138 -19.36 -5.57 35.26
C ALA A 138 -18.36 -6.75 35.29
N ASP A 139 -18.18 -7.40 34.12
CA ASP A 139 -17.25 -8.52 33.90
C ASP A 139 -15.81 -8.04 33.60
N GLY A 140 -15.49 -6.77 33.80
CA GLY A 140 -14.16 -6.21 33.58
C GLY A 140 -13.75 -5.98 32.12
N LYS A 141 -14.60 -6.25 31.12
CA LYS A 141 -14.32 -6.05 29.70
C LYS A 141 -14.36 -4.56 29.35
N VAL A 142 -13.49 -4.14 28.43
CA VAL A 142 -13.47 -2.77 27.93
C VAL A 142 -14.69 -2.51 27.07
N ILE A 143 -15.38 -1.39 27.30
CA ILE A 143 -16.50 -0.95 26.47
C ILE A 143 -15.95 -0.14 25.32
N TYR A 144 -16.38 -0.44 24.08
CA TYR A 144 -15.97 0.31 22.90
C TYR A 144 -17.10 0.46 21.87
N THR A 145 -16.97 1.46 21.03
CA THR A 145 -17.91 1.73 19.94
C THR A 145 -17.16 1.86 18.63
N TYR A 146 -17.71 1.32 17.55
CA TYR A 146 -17.18 1.58 16.22
C TYR A 146 -17.66 2.93 15.72
N VAL A 147 -16.70 3.77 15.33
CA VAL A 147 -16.94 5.15 14.88
C VAL A 147 -16.43 5.32 13.45
N CYS A 148 -17.23 5.96 12.60
CA CYS A 148 -16.81 6.27 11.23
C CYS A 148 -15.68 7.30 11.22
N LYS A 149 -14.62 7.00 10.46
CA LYS A 149 -13.46 7.89 10.31
C LYS A 149 -13.83 9.24 9.70
N MET A 150 -14.73 9.25 8.70
CA MET A 150 -15.21 10.48 8.07
C MET A 150 -16.01 11.34 9.05
N LYS A 151 -16.87 10.72 9.85
CA LYS A 151 -17.65 11.43 10.88
C LYS A 151 -16.77 12.21 11.87
N GLU A 152 -15.66 11.61 12.33
CA GLU A 152 -14.73 12.33 13.21
C GLU A 152 -13.94 13.41 12.49
N ARG A 153 -13.42 13.12 11.29
CA ARG A 153 -12.62 14.07 10.52
C ARG A 153 -13.41 15.30 10.11
N SER A 154 -14.68 15.10 9.70
CA SER A 154 -15.55 16.19 9.25
C SER A 154 -16.37 16.85 10.37
N GLN A 155 -16.14 16.48 11.63
CA GLN A 155 -16.95 16.95 12.76
C GLN A 155 -18.46 16.81 12.52
N ARG A 156 -18.86 15.65 11.90
CA ARG A 156 -20.22 15.30 11.50
C ARG A 156 -20.82 16.07 10.31
N SER A 157 -20.07 16.93 9.64
CA SER A 157 -20.60 17.68 8.49
C SER A 157 -20.82 16.81 7.24
N VAL A 158 -19.99 15.78 7.03
CA VAL A 158 -20.06 14.91 5.84
C VAL A 158 -20.73 13.57 6.16
N CYS A 159 -20.59 13.05 7.37
CA CYS A 159 -21.19 11.79 7.78
C CYS A 159 -21.78 11.92 9.18
N ASN A 160 -23.07 11.61 9.31
CA ASN A 160 -23.80 11.66 10.59
C ASN A 160 -24.31 10.26 11.04
N SER A 161 -23.74 9.18 10.51
CA SER A 161 -24.13 7.80 10.87
C SER A 161 -23.99 7.55 12.36
N LYS A 162 -24.90 6.76 12.95
CA LYS A 162 -24.82 6.35 14.35
C LYS A 162 -23.58 5.51 14.60
N ASN A 163 -22.98 5.66 15.78
CA ASN A 163 -21.88 4.77 16.20
C ASN A 163 -22.47 3.40 16.56
N ALA A 164 -21.78 2.32 16.19
CA ALA A 164 -22.20 0.98 16.56
C ALA A 164 -21.59 0.58 17.92
N ASN A 165 -22.37 -0.07 18.77
CA ASN A 165 -21.86 -0.67 20.00
C ASN A 165 -20.93 -1.84 19.61
N GLY A 166 -19.64 -1.74 19.95
CA GLY A 166 -18.65 -2.71 19.53
C GLY A 166 -18.83 -4.06 20.21
N ASN A 167 -19.07 -4.06 21.53
CA ASN A 167 -19.22 -5.30 22.28
C ASN A 167 -20.43 -6.12 21.78
N THR A 168 -21.56 -5.46 21.55
CA THR A 168 -22.79 -6.12 21.05
C THR A 168 -22.61 -6.62 19.60
N LEU A 169 -21.99 -5.80 18.75
CA LEU A 169 -21.80 -6.15 17.35
C LEU A 169 -20.83 -7.33 17.17
N ASP A 170 -19.72 -7.31 17.89
CA ASP A 170 -18.74 -8.40 17.83
C ASP A 170 -19.33 -9.71 18.35
N MET A 171 -20.15 -9.67 19.41
CA MET A 171 -20.87 -10.85 19.90
C MET A 171 -21.84 -11.41 18.87
N ALA A 172 -22.64 -10.56 18.22
CA ALA A 172 -23.58 -10.99 17.20
C ALA A 172 -22.87 -11.67 16.01
N VAL A 173 -21.70 -11.15 15.59
CA VAL A 173 -20.90 -11.77 14.52
C VAL A 173 -20.32 -13.12 14.98
N ILE A 174 -19.83 -13.23 16.20
CA ILE A 174 -19.31 -14.49 16.76
C ILE A 174 -20.42 -15.55 16.80
N GLU A 175 -21.62 -15.19 17.21
CA GLU A 175 -22.77 -16.10 17.24
C GLU A 175 -23.14 -16.62 15.85
N GLN A 176 -23.11 -15.73 14.83
CA GLN A 176 -23.39 -16.13 13.44
C GLN A 176 -22.33 -17.05 12.83
N ILE A 177 -21.06 -16.92 13.26
CA ILE A 177 -19.97 -17.79 12.76
C ILE A 177 -20.02 -19.18 13.41
N LYS A 178 -20.60 -19.30 14.61
CA LYS A 178 -20.71 -20.59 15.34
C LYS A 178 -21.89 -21.45 14.90
N MET A 179 -22.83 -20.88 14.14
CA MET A 179 -23.95 -21.59 13.51
C MET A 179 -23.51 -22.34 12.26
#